data_4337738e36986064f598222c40e724f3
#
_entry.id   4337738e36986064f598222c40e724f3
#
_cell.length_a   1.000
_cell.length_b   1.000
_cell.length_c   1.000
_cell.angle_alpha   90.00
_cell.angle_beta   90.00
_cell.angle_gamma   90.00
#
_symmetry.space_group_name_H-M   'P 1'
#
loop_
_entity.id
_entity.type
_entity.pdbx_description
1 polymer ?
#
loop_
_entity_poly.entity_id
_entity_poly.type
_entity_poly.pdbx_seq_one_letter_code
_entity_poly.pdbx_strand_id
1 'polypeptide(L)'
;STGTGKSQCIAEYIESEQERGERTICIDPDGGFMRHFFRPGDVILNPFDARGQGWSVFNEIRSSFDCEQYAISMIPRSPSTEQESWNSMARTIVSETLHVLIRNNELSTDRLVHWLTSASNRDLQTLLAGTPAEGCFHGAEETLASIRVVLTQYVTPHKYLASGSFSFRDFIENSEGNVWVTWRQDQLQALKP
;
A
#
# COMPACT_ATOMS: atom_id res chain seq x y z
N SER A 1 -6.81 -18.31 -21.14
CA SER A 1 -7.80 -18.93 -22.05
C SER A 1 -9.20 -18.55 -21.58
N THR A 2 -9.95 -17.89 -22.42
CA THR A 2 -11.40 -17.64 -22.26
C THR A 2 -12.14 -18.97 -22.38
N GLY A 3 -13.11 -19.25 -21.48
CA GLY A 3 -13.95 -20.44 -21.57
C GLY A 3 -13.61 -21.63 -20.66
N THR A 4 -12.72 -21.46 -19.67
CA THR A 4 -12.35 -22.56 -18.75
C THR A 4 -13.20 -22.64 -17.48
N GLY A 5 -14.34 -21.94 -17.38
CA GLY A 5 -15.20 -21.94 -16.19
C GLY A 5 -14.65 -21.22 -14.96
N LYS A 6 -13.46 -20.58 -15.04
CA LYS A 6 -12.86 -19.89 -13.88
C LYS A 6 -13.76 -18.81 -13.29
N SER A 7 -14.32 -17.95 -14.13
CA SER A 7 -15.22 -16.89 -13.65
C SER A 7 -16.50 -17.43 -13.03
N GLN A 8 -17.03 -18.55 -13.56
CA GLN A 8 -18.18 -19.22 -12.98
C GLN A 8 -17.85 -19.79 -11.60
N CYS A 9 -16.72 -20.46 -11.47
CA CYS A 9 -16.27 -21.02 -10.19
C CYS A 9 -16.05 -19.91 -9.13
N ILE A 10 -15.46 -18.76 -9.52
CA ILE A 10 -15.29 -17.61 -8.62
C ILE A 10 -16.66 -17.04 -8.21
N ALA A 11 -17.62 -16.92 -9.15
CA ALA A 11 -18.96 -16.44 -8.85
C ALA A 11 -19.69 -17.36 -7.85
N GLU A 12 -19.66 -18.67 -8.07
CA GLU A 12 -20.25 -19.68 -7.17
C GLU A 12 -19.58 -19.63 -5.78
N TYR A 13 -18.26 -19.41 -5.72
CA TYR A 13 -17.56 -19.24 -4.46
C TYR A 13 -18.02 -18.00 -3.71
N ILE A 14 -18.08 -16.83 -4.36
CA ILE A 14 -18.54 -15.58 -3.74
C ILE A 14 -19.97 -15.75 -3.22
N GLU A 15 -20.87 -16.33 -4.02
CA GLU A 15 -22.25 -16.58 -3.64
C GLU A 15 -22.34 -17.48 -2.40
N SER A 16 -21.61 -18.59 -2.39
CA SER A 16 -21.56 -19.51 -1.26
C SER A 16 -21.03 -18.85 0.04
N GLU A 17 -19.98 -18.02 -0.05
CA GLU A 17 -19.47 -17.31 1.11
C GLU A 17 -20.49 -16.30 1.65
N GLN A 18 -21.14 -15.58 0.74
CA GLN A 18 -22.20 -14.63 1.10
C GLN A 18 -23.43 -15.29 1.73
N GLU A 19 -23.81 -16.48 1.29
CA GLU A 19 -24.90 -17.27 1.88
C GLU A 19 -24.57 -17.74 3.29
N ARG A 20 -23.31 -18.04 3.56
CA ARG A 20 -22.82 -18.42 4.90
C ARG A 20 -22.58 -17.22 5.82
N GLY A 21 -22.72 -15.99 5.34
CA GLY A 21 -22.39 -14.79 6.10
C GLY A 21 -20.90 -14.58 6.30
N GLU A 22 -20.07 -15.23 5.47
CA GLU A 22 -18.62 -15.07 5.53
C GLU A 22 -18.15 -13.83 4.78
N ARG A 23 -17.01 -13.28 5.21
CA ARG A 23 -16.39 -12.09 4.61
C ARG A 23 -15.46 -12.48 3.49
N THR A 24 -15.45 -11.69 2.41
CA THR A 24 -14.51 -11.86 1.33
C THR A 24 -13.74 -10.56 1.03
N ILE A 25 -12.48 -10.71 0.64
CA ILE A 25 -11.71 -9.63 0.03
C ILE A 25 -11.50 -10.05 -1.43
N CYS A 26 -12.20 -9.39 -2.33
CA CYS A 26 -12.19 -9.72 -3.74
C CYS A 26 -11.37 -8.71 -4.54
N ILE A 27 -10.32 -9.19 -5.20
CA ILE A 27 -9.57 -8.40 -6.18
C ILE A 27 -10.26 -8.60 -7.53
N ASP A 28 -11.03 -7.60 -7.95
CA ASP A 28 -11.94 -7.66 -9.10
C ASP A 28 -11.63 -6.57 -10.13
N PRO A 29 -10.65 -6.80 -11.01
CA PRO A 29 -10.37 -5.86 -12.10
C PRO A 29 -11.64 -5.57 -12.92
N ASP A 30 -11.86 -4.29 -13.23
CA ASP A 30 -13.04 -3.80 -13.96
C ASP A 30 -14.39 -3.99 -13.24
N GLY A 31 -14.42 -4.54 -12.02
CA GLY A 31 -15.61 -4.65 -11.18
C GLY A 31 -16.66 -5.61 -11.74
N GLY A 32 -16.26 -6.68 -12.45
CA GLY A 32 -17.16 -7.62 -13.07
C GLY A 32 -17.99 -8.40 -12.05
N PHE A 33 -17.37 -8.92 -11.00
CA PHE A 33 -18.06 -9.61 -9.92
C PHE A 33 -18.79 -8.63 -8.99
N MET A 34 -18.17 -7.50 -8.67
CA MET A 34 -18.78 -6.47 -7.81
C MET A 34 -20.15 -6.03 -8.34
N ARG A 35 -20.35 -5.90 -9.64
CA ARG A 35 -21.64 -5.51 -10.24
C ARG A 35 -22.79 -6.45 -9.91
N HIS A 36 -22.49 -7.72 -9.67
CA HIS A 36 -23.50 -8.77 -9.42
C HIS A 36 -23.65 -9.07 -7.92
N PHE A 37 -22.57 -8.96 -7.15
CA PHE A 37 -22.51 -9.46 -5.77
C PHE A 37 -22.41 -8.37 -4.71
N PHE A 38 -22.28 -7.08 -5.11
CA PHE A 38 -22.22 -5.96 -4.15
C PHE A 38 -23.50 -5.87 -3.33
N ARG A 39 -23.34 -5.76 -2.01
CA ARG A 39 -24.43 -5.62 -1.04
C ARG A 39 -24.24 -4.37 -0.18
N PRO A 40 -25.33 -3.81 0.41
CA PRO A 40 -25.23 -2.78 1.41
C PRO A 40 -24.34 -3.23 2.58
N GLY A 41 -23.36 -2.41 2.94
CA GLY A 41 -22.34 -2.74 3.95
C GLY A 41 -20.98 -3.18 3.36
N ASP A 42 -20.93 -3.50 2.08
CA ASP A 42 -19.67 -3.78 1.38
C ASP A 42 -18.84 -2.52 1.19
N VAL A 43 -17.52 -2.71 1.13
CA VAL A 43 -16.53 -1.64 0.95
C VAL A 43 -15.91 -1.71 -0.44
N ILE A 44 -15.80 -0.57 -1.12
CA ILE A 44 -15.06 -0.44 -2.37
C ILE A 44 -13.72 0.23 -2.08
N LEU A 45 -12.63 -0.41 -2.46
CA LEU A 45 -11.28 0.16 -2.45
C LEU A 45 -10.82 0.38 -3.89
N ASN A 46 -11.03 1.61 -4.33
CA ASN A 46 -10.56 2.12 -5.61
C ASN A 46 -10.37 3.63 -5.46
N PRO A 47 -9.13 4.14 -5.56
CA PRO A 47 -8.86 5.56 -5.34
C PRO A 47 -9.50 6.48 -6.40
N PHE A 48 -9.99 5.92 -7.49
CA PHE A 48 -10.64 6.65 -8.59
C PHE A 48 -12.16 6.45 -8.65
N ASP A 49 -12.76 5.72 -7.70
CA ASP A 49 -14.21 5.55 -7.60
C ASP A 49 -14.75 6.47 -6.50
N ALA A 50 -15.71 7.33 -6.85
CA ALA A 50 -16.31 8.27 -5.91
C ALA A 50 -17.04 7.59 -4.73
N ARG A 51 -17.36 6.31 -4.84
CA ARG A 51 -17.96 5.48 -3.77
C ARG A 51 -16.89 4.82 -2.90
N GLY A 52 -15.62 4.88 -3.34
CA GLY A 52 -14.51 4.23 -2.68
C GLY A 52 -14.24 4.81 -1.30
N GLN A 53 -13.89 3.93 -0.37
CA GLN A 53 -13.38 4.36 0.93
C GLN A 53 -11.91 4.69 0.85
N GLY A 54 -11.49 5.71 1.58
CA GLY A 54 -10.09 6.05 1.72
C GLY A 54 -9.38 5.10 2.69
N TRP A 55 -8.15 4.75 2.33
CA TRP A 55 -7.27 3.92 3.13
C TRP A 55 -5.92 4.61 3.33
N SER A 56 -5.33 4.42 4.49
CA SER A 56 -3.98 4.87 4.80
C SER A 56 -3.20 3.74 5.48
N VAL A 57 -1.90 3.65 5.19
CA VAL A 57 -1.01 2.72 5.88
C VAL A 57 -1.06 2.90 7.41
N PHE A 58 -1.24 4.12 7.87
CA PHE A 58 -1.31 4.43 9.31
C PHE A 58 -2.50 3.76 10.01
N ASN A 59 -3.55 3.38 9.28
CA ASN A 59 -4.68 2.63 9.84
C ASN A 59 -4.33 1.16 10.14
N GLU A 60 -3.28 0.63 9.51
CA GLU A 60 -2.84 -0.76 9.68
C GLU A 60 -1.73 -0.92 10.74
N ILE A 61 -1.05 0.17 11.09
CA ILE A 61 0.11 0.13 11.99
C ILE A 61 -0.38 0.18 13.43
N ARG A 62 -0.18 -0.92 14.16
CA ARG A 62 -0.47 -1.04 15.61
C ARG A 62 0.81 -1.21 16.46
N SER A 63 1.93 -1.52 15.81
CA SER A 63 3.22 -1.74 16.46
C SER A 63 4.39 -1.29 15.57
N SER A 64 5.58 -1.14 16.16
CA SER A 64 6.79 -0.83 15.40
C SER A 64 7.09 -1.87 14.32
N PHE A 65 6.83 -3.14 14.60
CA PHE A 65 7.02 -4.24 13.66
C PHE A 65 6.18 -4.07 12.38
N ASP A 66 4.99 -3.47 12.47
CA ASP A 66 4.14 -3.25 11.30
C ASP A 66 4.77 -2.26 10.31
N CYS A 67 5.57 -1.28 10.79
CA CYS A 67 6.31 -0.36 9.91
C CYS A 67 7.34 -1.10 9.05
N GLU A 68 8.06 -2.05 9.64
CA GLU A 68 9.03 -2.89 8.92
C GLU A 68 8.33 -3.80 7.90
N GLN A 69 7.23 -4.46 8.29
CA GLN A 69 6.45 -5.33 7.40
C GLN A 69 5.87 -4.54 6.22
N TYR A 70 5.39 -3.33 6.47
CA TYR A 70 4.90 -2.47 5.40
C TYR A 70 6.02 -2.08 4.43
N ALA A 71 7.18 -1.70 4.92
CA ALA A 71 8.32 -1.36 4.08
C ALA A 71 8.76 -2.56 3.21
N ILE A 72 8.76 -3.79 3.76
CA ILE A 72 9.07 -5.02 3.01
C ILE A 72 8.00 -5.31 1.95
N SER A 73 6.73 -5.08 2.27
CA SER A 73 5.63 -5.29 1.32
C SER A 73 5.64 -4.26 0.20
N MET A 74 6.02 -3.02 0.50
CA MET A 74 6.09 -1.93 -0.47
C MET A 74 7.26 -2.12 -1.44
N ILE A 75 8.45 -2.46 -0.93
CA ILE A 75 9.68 -2.58 -1.72
C ILE A 75 10.13 -4.04 -1.70
N PRO A 76 9.85 -4.81 -2.77
CA PRO A 76 10.14 -6.23 -2.81
C PRO A 76 11.64 -6.50 -2.83
N ARG A 77 12.02 -7.73 -2.47
CA ARG A 77 13.41 -8.19 -2.60
C ARG A 77 13.79 -8.33 -4.07
N SER A 78 15.05 -8.02 -4.37
CA SER A 78 15.62 -8.20 -5.70
C SER A 78 16.56 -9.43 -5.74
N PRO A 79 16.58 -10.18 -6.85
CA PRO A 79 17.56 -11.25 -7.05
C PRO A 79 18.97 -10.70 -7.35
N SER A 80 19.10 -9.44 -7.76
CA SER A 80 20.38 -8.75 -7.95
C SER A 80 20.92 -8.26 -6.63
N THR A 81 22.16 -8.63 -6.27
CA THR A 81 22.79 -8.20 -5.00
C THR A 81 22.91 -6.68 -4.89
N GLU A 82 23.27 -6.01 -5.97
CA GLU A 82 23.42 -4.56 -5.99
C GLU A 82 22.07 -3.87 -5.80
N GLN A 83 21.06 -4.26 -6.58
CA GLN A 83 19.71 -3.74 -6.46
C GLN A 83 19.10 -4.02 -5.07
N GLU A 84 19.36 -5.21 -4.50
CA GLU A 84 18.89 -5.56 -3.17
C GLU A 84 19.54 -4.69 -2.09
N SER A 85 20.78 -4.28 -2.26
CA SER A 85 21.41 -3.33 -1.34
C SER A 85 20.64 -2.01 -1.30
N TRP A 86 20.29 -1.45 -2.46
CA TRP A 86 19.48 -0.21 -2.53
C TRP A 86 18.06 -0.40 -2.02
N ASN A 87 17.42 -1.53 -2.37
CA ASN A 87 16.08 -1.86 -1.88
C ASN A 87 16.07 -2.00 -0.34
N SER A 88 17.10 -2.61 0.23
CA SER A 88 17.24 -2.75 1.68
C SER A 88 17.36 -1.41 2.38
N MET A 89 18.23 -0.51 1.87
CA MET A 89 18.36 0.84 2.40
C MET A 89 17.05 1.64 2.25
N ALA A 90 16.39 1.53 1.10
CA ALA A 90 15.10 2.18 0.88
C ALA A 90 14.02 1.68 1.85
N ARG A 91 13.96 0.37 2.14
CA ARG A 91 13.07 -0.19 3.17
C ARG A 91 13.34 0.39 4.55
N THR A 92 14.62 0.51 4.93
CA THR A 92 15.00 1.14 6.19
C THR A 92 14.52 2.59 6.27
N ILE A 93 14.70 3.37 5.19
CA ILE A 93 14.23 4.76 5.13
C ILE A 93 12.70 4.82 5.24
N VAL A 94 11.95 3.95 4.55
CA VAL A 94 10.48 3.89 4.63
C VAL A 94 10.04 3.57 6.05
N SER A 95 10.57 2.51 6.67
CA SER A 95 10.22 2.09 8.02
C SER A 95 10.49 3.19 9.05
N GLU A 96 11.67 3.81 9.01
CA GLU A 96 12.02 4.87 9.96
C GLU A 96 11.23 6.15 9.71
N THR A 97 10.89 6.48 8.45
CA THR A 97 9.99 7.59 8.16
C THR A 97 8.62 7.38 8.77
N LEU A 98 8.06 6.17 8.65
CA LEU A 98 6.78 5.81 9.31
C LEU A 98 6.88 5.98 10.83
N HIS A 99 7.94 5.46 11.47
CA HIS A 99 8.16 5.60 12.92
C HIS A 99 8.20 7.07 13.34
N VAL A 100 8.93 7.91 12.60
CA VAL A 100 9.05 9.34 12.93
C VAL A 100 7.70 10.05 12.76
N LEU A 101 6.99 9.80 11.66
CA LEU A 101 5.68 10.41 11.41
C LEU A 101 4.65 10.00 12.48
N ILE A 102 4.63 8.73 12.89
CA ILE A 102 3.75 8.24 13.96
C ILE A 102 4.09 8.93 15.28
N ARG A 103 5.38 8.99 15.65
CA ARG A 103 5.82 9.66 16.87
C ARG A 103 5.46 11.14 16.91
N ASN A 104 5.47 11.78 15.74
CA ASN A 104 5.10 13.20 15.60
C ASN A 104 3.58 13.42 15.43
N ASN A 105 2.78 12.35 15.44
CA ASN A 105 1.34 12.39 15.16
C ASN A 105 0.99 12.96 13.78
N GLU A 106 1.86 12.74 12.78
CA GLU A 106 1.67 13.16 11.39
C GLU A 106 1.15 11.97 10.54
N LEU A 107 -0.05 11.48 10.85
CA LEU A 107 -0.63 10.26 10.27
C LEU A 107 -1.23 10.52 8.88
N SER A 108 -0.43 10.98 7.93
CA SER A 108 -0.84 11.38 6.58
C SER A 108 -0.06 10.65 5.49
N THR A 109 -0.76 9.99 4.58
CA THR A 109 -0.17 9.37 3.39
C THR A 109 0.53 10.43 2.51
N ASP A 110 -0.04 11.63 2.38
CA ASP A 110 0.57 12.71 1.59
C ASP A 110 1.91 13.15 2.21
N ARG A 111 1.99 13.20 3.55
CA ARG A 111 3.24 13.53 4.25
C ARG A 111 4.28 12.43 4.05
N LEU A 112 3.87 11.16 4.13
CA LEU A 112 4.76 10.03 3.83
C LEU A 112 5.30 10.10 2.40
N VAL A 113 4.43 10.28 1.41
CA VAL A 113 4.81 10.42 0.00
C VAL A 113 5.74 11.62 -0.19
N HIS A 114 5.42 12.77 0.39
CA HIS A 114 6.28 13.96 0.30
C HIS A 114 7.71 13.69 0.80
N TRP A 115 7.86 13.15 2.01
CA TRP A 115 9.16 12.87 2.58
C TRP A 115 9.97 11.88 1.74
N LEU A 116 9.33 10.83 1.27
CA LEU A 116 10.01 9.76 0.55
C LEU A 116 10.29 10.07 -0.92
N THR A 117 9.57 11.01 -1.56
CA THR A 117 9.73 11.28 -3.00
C THR A 117 10.15 12.71 -3.33
N SER A 118 9.72 13.72 -2.55
CA SER A 118 9.82 15.13 -2.91
C SER A 118 10.74 15.96 -2.01
N ALA A 119 10.88 15.60 -0.74
CA ALA A 119 11.78 16.29 0.19
C ALA A 119 13.23 16.18 -0.28
N SER A 120 14.04 17.20 -0.01
CA SER A 120 15.47 17.16 -0.30
C SER A 120 16.19 16.07 0.53
N ASN A 121 17.32 15.57 0.05
CA ASN A 121 18.12 14.60 0.82
C ASN A 121 18.52 15.15 2.19
N ARG A 122 18.82 16.44 2.26
CA ARG A 122 19.18 17.13 3.52
C ARG A 122 18.01 17.17 4.50
N ASP A 123 16.81 17.48 4.03
CA ASP A 123 15.64 17.55 4.89
C ASP A 123 15.23 16.16 5.38
N LEU A 124 15.27 15.15 4.49
CA LEU A 124 15.02 13.76 4.87
C LEU A 124 16.06 13.23 5.86
N GLN A 125 17.35 13.55 5.67
CA GLN A 125 18.41 13.22 6.61
C GLN A 125 18.17 13.89 7.98
N THR A 126 17.72 15.14 7.97
CA THR A 126 17.40 15.87 9.22
C THR A 126 16.21 15.22 9.94
N LEU A 127 15.18 14.82 9.19
CA LEU A 127 14.01 14.10 9.75
C LEU A 127 14.43 12.79 10.42
N LEU A 128 15.36 12.06 9.80
CA LEU A 128 15.79 10.72 10.20
C LEU A 128 17.06 10.71 11.08
N ALA A 129 17.53 11.88 11.51
CA ALA A 129 18.68 11.97 12.40
C ALA A 129 18.44 11.21 13.72
N GLY A 130 19.42 10.42 14.16
CA GLY A 130 19.33 9.57 15.33
C GLY A 130 18.52 8.29 15.15
N THR A 131 18.08 7.96 13.92
CA THR A 131 17.45 6.68 13.58
C THR A 131 18.42 5.74 12.85
N PRO A 132 18.12 4.43 12.75
CA PRO A 132 18.90 3.49 11.93
C PRO A 132 19.06 3.91 10.47
N ALA A 133 18.15 4.72 9.92
CA ALA A 133 18.22 5.21 8.55
C ALA A 133 19.30 6.30 8.35
N GLU A 134 19.79 6.92 9.40
CA GLU A 134 20.84 7.96 9.28
C GLU A 134 22.07 7.46 8.52
N GLY A 135 22.47 6.21 8.76
CA GLY A 135 23.59 5.59 8.06
C GLY A 135 23.44 5.50 6.55
N CYS A 136 22.21 5.48 6.04
CA CYS A 136 21.94 5.45 4.60
C CYS A 136 22.37 6.74 3.88
N PHE A 137 22.53 7.84 4.60
CA PHE A 137 22.90 9.15 4.06
C PHE A 137 24.41 9.42 4.07
N HIS A 138 25.22 8.54 4.66
CA HIS A 138 26.69 8.68 4.72
C HIS A 138 27.40 8.07 3.52
N GLY A 139 26.67 7.54 2.53
CA GLY A 139 27.21 6.96 1.32
C GLY A 139 27.59 8.01 0.24
N ALA A 140 28.11 7.51 -0.88
CA ALA A 140 28.37 8.34 -2.06
C ALA A 140 27.05 8.91 -2.62
N GLU A 141 27.10 10.08 -3.27
CA GLU A 141 25.91 10.71 -3.87
C GLU A 141 25.19 9.80 -4.86
N GLU A 142 25.92 8.98 -5.61
CA GLU A 142 25.37 7.98 -6.54
C GLU A 142 24.53 6.92 -5.83
N THR A 143 24.95 6.49 -4.65
CA THR A 143 24.18 5.55 -3.82
C THR A 143 22.86 6.18 -3.36
N LEU A 144 22.92 7.42 -2.88
CA LEU A 144 21.71 8.15 -2.49
C LEU A 144 20.76 8.36 -3.68
N ALA A 145 21.29 8.68 -4.86
CA ALA A 145 20.49 8.81 -6.07
C ALA A 145 19.78 7.49 -6.42
N SER A 146 20.47 6.35 -6.32
CA SER A 146 19.89 5.03 -6.56
C SER A 146 18.79 4.68 -5.55
N ILE A 147 19.00 4.96 -4.27
CA ILE A 147 17.97 4.79 -3.22
C ILE A 147 16.74 5.67 -3.52
N ARG A 148 16.94 6.93 -3.96
CA ARG A 148 15.83 7.84 -4.32
C ARG A 148 15.04 7.35 -5.52
N VAL A 149 15.69 6.73 -6.50
CA VAL A 149 14.99 6.08 -7.63
C VAL A 149 14.08 4.97 -7.12
N VAL A 150 14.58 4.09 -6.25
CA VAL A 150 13.78 3.02 -5.63
C VAL A 150 12.60 3.60 -4.87
N LEU A 151 12.83 4.57 -3.97
CA LEU A 151 11.76 5.22 -3.21
C LEU A 151 10.70 5.83 -4.14
N THR A 152 11.13 6.58 -5.16
CA THR A 152 10.21 7.21 -6.11
C THR A 152 9.39 6.16 -6.86
N GLN A 153 10.01 5.08 -7.31
CA GLN A 153 9.33 4.00 -8.03
C GLN A 153 8.20 3.38 -7.20
N TYR A 154 8.50 2.96 -5.97
CA TYR A 154 7.54 2.19 -5.16
C TYR A 154 6.59 3.05 -4.32
N VAL A 155 6.97 4.28 -3.97
CA VAL A 155 6.13 5.15 -3.14
C VAL A 155 5.17 6.03 -3.95
N THR A 156 5.57 6.46 -5.16
CA THR A 156 4.75 7.39 -5.96
C THR A 156 3.29 6.93 -6.18
N PRO A 157 2.98 5.64 -6.41
CA PRO A 157 1.61 5.20 -6.57
C PRO A 157 0.70 5.53 -5.37
N HIS A 158 1.27 5.64 -4.17
CA HIS A 158 0.51 5.96 -2.95
C HIS A 158 -0.11 7.36 -2.94
N LYS A 159 0.37 8.28 -3.78
CA LYS A 159 -0.23 9.62 -3.95
C LYS A 159 -1.69 9.59 -4.41
N TYR A 160 -2.13 8.47 -5.00
CA TYR A 160 -3.51 8.30 -5.43
C TYR A 160 -4.42 7.74 -4.35
N LEU A 161 -3.86 7.25 -3.25
CA LEU A 161 -4.65 6.72 -2.13
C LEU A 161 -5.31 7.87 -1.39
N ALA A 162 -6.63 7.92 -1.44
CA ALA A 162 -7.39 8.90 -0.68
C ALA A 162 -7.26 8.61 0.81
N SER A 163 -7.01 9.66 1.60
CA SER A 163 -7.02 9.54 3.05
C SER A 163 -8.42 9.14 3.54
N GLY A 164 -8.49 8.22 4.49
CA GLY A 164 -9.74 7.74 5.07
C GLY A 164 -9.49 6.83 6.25
N SER A 165 -10.57 6.37 6.88
CA SER A 165 -10.53 5.57 8.10
C SER A 165 -10.59 4.06 7.86
N PHE A 166 -10.70 3.59 6.61
CA PHE A 166 -10.75 2.16 6.35
C PHE A 166 -9.46 1.46 6.80
N SER A 167 -9.61 0.34 7.50
CA SER A 167 -8.54 -0.60 7.87
C SER A 167 -8.95 -2.01 7.50
N PHE A 168 -8.07 -2.75 6.84
CA PHE A 168 -8.27 -4.18 6.58
C PHE A 168 -8.35 -4.99 7.87
N ARG A 169 -7.52 -4.66 8.86
CA ARG A 169 -7.54 -5.35 10.16
C ARG A 169 -8.85 -5.16 10.87
N ASP A 170 -9.32 -3.91 10.99
CA ASP A 170 -10.58 -3.61 11.65
C ASP A 170 -11.77 -4.21 10.90
N PHE A 171 -11.70 -4.22 9.56
CA PHE A 171 -12.72 -4.86 8.74
C PHE A 171 -12.79 -6.38 8.99
N ILE A 172 -11.65 -7.07 9.01
CA ILE A 172 -11.58 -8.51 9.26
C ILE A 172 -12.07 -8.84 10.68
N GLU A 173 -11.78 -8.00 11.66
CA GLU A 173 -12.15 -8.23 13.05
C GLU A 173 -13.62 -7.92 13.35
N ASN A 174 -14.20 -6.88 12.73
CA ASN A 174 -15.43 -6.24 13.19
C ASN A 174 -16.52 -6.07 12.14
N SER A 175 -16.33 -6.46 10.88
CA SER A 175 -17.31 -6.28 9.82
C SER A 175 -17.88 -7.59 9.30
N GLU A 176 -19.09 -7.54 8.70
CA GLU A 176 -19.76 -8.68 8.07
C GLU A 176 -19.84 -8.53 6.53
N GLY A 177 -19.43 -7.39 5.97
CA GLY A 177 -19.46 -7.14 4.53
C GLY A 177 -18.29 -7.73 3.76
N ASN A 178 -18.19 -7.36 2.49
CA ASN A 178 -17.08 -7.73 1.61
C ASN A 178 -16.25 -6.50 1.25
N VAL A 179 -14.98 -6.73 0.88
CA VAL A 179 -14.11 -5.69 0.32
C VAL A 179 -13.89 -5.97 -1.15
N TRP A 180 -14.21 -4.99 -1.98
CA TRP A 180 -14.02 -5.02 -3.41
C TRP A 180 -12.84 -4.12 -3.79
N VAL A 181 -11.70 -4.71 -4.12
CA VAL A 181 -10.54 -3.98 -4.63
C VAL A 181 -10.64 -3.95 -6.14
N THR A 182 -10.96 -2.78 -6.70
CA THR A 182 -11.23 -2.63 -8.12
C THR A 182 -10.33 -1.57 -8.76
N TRP A 183 -10.13 -1.67 -10.05
CA TRP A 183 -9.50 -0.63 -10.90
C TRP A 183 -9.94 -0.83 -12.34
N ARG A 184 -9.82 0.19 -13.15
CA ARG A 184 -9.99 0.08 -14.60
C ARG A 184 -8.64 -0.16 -15.27
N GLN A 185 -8.65 -0.74 -16.46
CA GLN A 185 -7.44 -1.04 -17.22
C GLN A 185 -6.57 0.20 -17.46
N ASP A 186 -7.18 1.37 -17.72
CA ASP A 186 -6.49 2.64 -17.91
C ASP A 186 -5.87 3.21 -16.62
N GLN A 187 -6.38 2.81 -15.44
CA GLN A 187 -5.87 3.22 -14.14
C GLN A 187 -4.68 2.40 -13.66
N LEU A 188 -4.52 1.18 -14.21
CA LEU A 188 -3.53 0.21 -13.74
C LEU A 188 -2.09 0.77 -13.80
N GLN A 189 -1.76 1.56 -14.81
CA GLN A 189 -0.42 2.15 -14.96
C GLN A 189 -0.10 3.16 -13.85
N ALA A 190 -1.10 3.85 -13.30
CA ALA A 190 -0.93 4.79 -12.21
C ALA A 190 -0.76 4.10 -10.85
N LEU A 191 -1.28 2.88 -10.70
CA LEU A 191 -1.29 2.11 -9.45
C LEU A 191 -0.12 1.11 -9.34
N LYS A 192 0.60 0.86 -10.43
CA LYS A 192 1.79 0.01 -10.42
C LYS A 192 3.04 0.81 -10.07
N PRO A 193 3.94 0.23 -9.26
CA PRO A 193 5.29 0.75 -9.05
C PRO A 193 6.17 0.57 -10.29
#